data_13da24b35d3b36d0b7a6079b10f71ceb
#
_entry.id   13da24b35d3b36d0b7a6079b10f71ceb
#
_cell.length_a   1.000
_cell.length_b   1.000
_cell.length_c   1.000
_cell.angle_alpha   90.00
_cell.angle_beta   90.00
_cell.angle_gamma   90.00
#
_symmetry.space_group_name_H-M   'P 1'
#
loop_
_entity.id
_entity.type
_entity.pdbx_description
1 polymer ?
#
loop_
_entity_poly.entity_id
_entity_poly.type
_entity_poly.pdbx_seq_one_letter_code
_entity_poly.pdbx_strand_id
1 'polypeptide(L)'
;MDEYKSLSHSKWECKYHVVFIPACRRKVLYGSLRRHLGEVFRKLAEQKECRIEEGHLLADHVHRMISIPPKYSVSSVVGFIKGKSAIHLARVYGERKQNYAGQSIWARGYFVSTVGRDEASIRDYIRNQEQEDKRLDQLNMWK
;
A
#
# COMPACT_ATOMS: atom_id res chain seq x y z
N MET A 1 24.37 -5.98 6.95
CA MET A 1 24.34 -7.39 6.55
C MET A 1 22.92 -7.79 6.22
N ASP A 2 22.75 -8.43 5.11
CA ASP A 2 21.42 -8.82 4.69
C ASP A 2 20.91 -9.96 5.52
N GLU A 3 19.82 -9.70 6.20
CA GLU A 3 19.14 -10.73 6.94
C GLU A 3 18.14 -11.41 6.02
N TYR A 4 18.51 -12.59 5.56
CA TYR A 4 17.58 -13.39 4.78
C TYR A 4 16.48 -13.93 5.66
N LYS A 5 15.27 -13.81 5.21
CA LYS A 5 14.12 -14.41 5.86
C LYS A 5 14.19 -15.93 5.75
N SER A 6 13.66 -16.64 6.72
CA SER A 6 13.72 -18.08 6.68
C SER A 6 12.35 -18.71 6.90
N LEU A 7 12.10 -19.78 6.16
CA LEU A 7 10.96 -20.67 6.30
C LEU A 7 11.53 -22.06 6.56
N SER A 8 11.42 -22.56 7.80
CA SER A 8 11.95 -23.88 8.19
C SER A 8 13.40 -24.07 7.75
N HIS A 9 13.63 -24.64 6.58
CA HIS A 9 14.95 -24.94 6.04
C HIS A 9 15.34 -24.08 4.85
N SER A 10 14.52 -23.08 4.50
CA SER A 10 14.77 -22.23 3.34
C SER A 10 14.98 -20.78 3.77
N LYS A 11 15.93 -20.13 3.13
CA LYS A 11 16.13 -18.68 3.26
C LYS A 11 15.57 -18.00 2.03
N TRP A 12 15.01 -16.83 2.22
CA TRP A 12 14.39 -16.10 1.10
C TRP A 12 14.50 -14.59 1.28
N GLU A 13 14.48 -13.90 0.16
CA GLU A 13 14.41 -12.46 0.11
C GLU A 13 13.60 -12.08 -1.13
N CYS A 14 12.31 -11.91 -0.93
CA CYS A 14 11.37 -11.60 -2.01
C CYS A 14 10.66 -10.31 -1.69
N LYS A 15 11.16 -9.22 -2.25
CA LYS A 15 10.61 -7.89 -2.06
C LYS A 15 10.03 -7.37 -3.35
N TYR A 16 8.90 -6.70 -3.25
CA TYR A 16 8.17 -6.17 -4.38
C TYR A 16 7.77 -4.73 -4.13
N HIS A 17 7.86 -3.92 -5.18
CA HIS A 17 7.26 -2.60 -5.21
C HIS A 17 5.86 -2.74 -5.79
N VAL A 18 4.84 -2.41 -5.00
CA VAL A 18 3.44 -2.54 -5.38
C VAL A 18 2.78 -1.17 -5.38
N VAL A 19 2.03 -0.88 -6.43
CA VAL A 19 1.28 0.37 -6.55
C VAL A 19 -0.16 0.05 -6.92
N PHE A 20 -1.10 0.65 -6.21
CA PHE A 20 -2.52 0.59 -6.58
C PHE A 20 -3.19 1.91 -6.25
N ILE A 21 -4.34 2.14 -6.86
CA ILE A 21 -5.01 3.44 -6.80
C ILE A 21 -6.46 3.30 -6.37
N PRO A 22 -7.03 4.35 -5.76
CA PRO A 22 -8.47 4.40 -5.52
C PRO A 22 -9.27 4.39 -6.82
N ALA A 23 -10.47 3.80 -6.78
CA ALA A 23 -11.34 3.74 -7.94
C ALA A 23 -11.79 5.12 -8.39
N CYS A 24 -12.03 6.01 -7.44
CA CYS A 24 -12.30 7.42 -7.74
C CYS A 24 -10.98 8.15 -7.73
N ARG A 25 -10.60 8.75 -8.84
CA ARG A 25 -9.34 9.51 -8.98
C ARG A 25 -9.32 10.81 -8.18
N ARG A 26 -10.22 10.95 -7.23
CA ARG A 26 -10.20 12.09 -6.32
C ARG A 26 -9.21 11.80 -5.19
N LYS A 27 -8.61 12.85 -4.69
CA LYS A 27 -7.74 12.75 -3.52
C LYS A 27 -8.58 12.38 -2.31
N VAL A 28 -8.74 11.08 -2.08
CA VAL A 28 -9.56 10.57 -0.97
C VAL A 28 -8.73 10.15 0.24
N LEU A 29 -7.41 10.08 0.09
CA LEU A 29 -6.53 9.62 1.15
C LEU A 29 -5.85 10.79 1.85
N TYR A 30 -6.55 11.38 2.83
CA TYR A 30 -6.05 12.55 3.56
C TYR A 30 -5.88 12.29 5.04
N GLY A 31 -4.90 12.94 5.63
CA GLY A 31 -4.76 13.15 7.07
C GLY A 31 -4.87 11.89 7.90
N SER A 32 -5.83 11.85 8.81
CA SER A 32 -6.04 10.74 9.72
C SER A 32 -6.41 9.43 9.01
N LEU A 33 -7.14 9.52 7.92
CA LEU A 33 -7.47 8.34 7.10
C LEU A 33 -6.23 7.69 6.54
N ARG A 34 -5.29 8.50 6.05
CA ARG A 34 -4.03 8.02 5.51
C ARG A 34 -3.22 7.24 6.56
N ARG A 35 -3.12 7.79 7.77
CA ARG A 35 -2.42 7.12 8.88
C ARG A 35 -3.12 5.83 9.29
N HIS A 36 -4.43 5.88 9.36
CA HIS A 36 -5.22 4.71 9.70
C HIS A 36 -5.04 3.58 8.70
N LEU A 37 -5.05 3.90 7.41
CA LEU A 37 -4.80 2.92 6.34
C LEU A 37 -3.41 2.32 6.43
N GLY A 38 -2.41 3.12 6.77
CA GLY A 38 -1.05 2.62 6.96
C GLY A 38 -0.99 1.51 7.99
N GLU A 39 -1.67 1.69 9.12
CA GLU A 39 -1.75 0.68 10.17
C GLU A 39 -2.53 -0.55 9.72
N VAL A 40 -3.64 -0.34 9.03
CA VAL A 40 -4.47 -1.43 8.50
C VAL A 40 -3.65 -2.30 7.54
N PHE A 41 -2.93 -1.68 6.63
CA PHE A 41 -2.09 -2.41 5.68
C PHE A 41 -1.02 -3.25 6.38
N ARG A 42 -0.36 -2.70 7.40
CA ARG A 42 0.65 -3.45 8.16
C ARG A 42 0.05 -4.67 8.84
N LYS A 43 -1.09 -4.50 9.49
CA LYS A 43 -1.77 -5.61 10.16
C LYS A 43 -2.22 -6.69 9.17
N LEU A 44 -2.74 -6.27 8.03
CA LEU A 44 -3.16 -7.22 7.00
C LEU A 44 -1.96 -7.97 6.41
N ALA A 45 -0.85 -7.27 6.18
CA ALA A 45 0.37 -7.90 5.70
C ALA A 45 0.87 -8.95 6.70
N GLU A 46 0.86 -8.62 7.98
CA GLU A 46 1.27 -9.55 9.05
C GLU A 46 0.43 -10.81 9.06
N GLN A 47 -0.86 -10.72 8.79
CA GLN A 47 -1.74 -11.89 8.72
C GLN A 47 -1.34 -12.86 7.61
N LYS A 48 -0.63 -12.39 6.61
CA LYS A 48 -0.09 -13.20 5.52
C LYS A 48 1.42 -13.41 5.65
N GLU A 49 1.96 -13.19 6.84
CA GLU A 49 3.39 -13.34 7.12
C GLU A 49 4.26 -12.47 6.20
N CYS A 50 3.67 -11.40 5.69
CA CYS A 50 4.36 -10.39 4.89
C CYS A 50 4.78 -9.23 5.76
N ARG A 51 5.73 -8.45 5.26
CA ARG A 51 6.19 -7.27 5.97
C ARG A 51 6.25 -6.09 5.01
N ILE A 52 5.66 -4.97 5.42
CA ILE A 52 5.81 -3.71 4.70
C ILE A 52 7.11 -3.08 5.13
N GLU A 53 8.09 -3.07 4.23
CA GLU A 53 9.44 -2.54 4.49
C GLU A 53 9.46 -1.02 4.35
N GLU A 54 8.76 -0.49 3.35
CA GLU A 54 8.64 0.93 3.09
C GLU A 54 7.31 1.17 2.44
N GLY A 55 6.69 2.32 2.72
CA GLY A 55 5.44 2.61 2.05
C GLY A 55 4.92 3.98 2.38
N HIS A 56 4.33 4.60 1.39
CA HIS A 56 3.66 5.89 1.53
C HIS A 56 2.31 5.85 0.86
N LEU A 57 1.36 6.46 1.53
CA LEU A 57 0.03 6.69 1.01
C LEU A 57 0.00 8.11 0.44
N LEU A 58 -0.04 8.19 -0.86
CA LEU A 58 -0.26 9.46 -1.55
C LEU A 58 -1.76 9.72 -1.63
N ALA A 59 -2.14 10.94 -1.95
CA ALA A 59 -3.57 11.30 -1.98
C ALA A 59 -4.35 10.49 -3.02
N ASP A 60 -3.71 10.09 -4.10
CA ASP A 60 -4.35 9.42 -5.22
C ASP A 60 -3.75 8.05 -5.56
N HIS A 61 -2.77 7.57 -4.81
CA HIS A 61 -2.24 6.22 -5.02
C HIS A 61 -1.44 5.74 -3.81
N VAL A 62 -1.26 4.44 -3.77
CA VAL A 62 -0.56 3.75 -2.67
C VAL A 62 0.70 3.11 -3.22
N HIS A 63 1.84 3.44 -2.62
CA HIS A 63 3.12 2.79 -2.90
C HIS A 63 3.54 1.96 -1.70
N ARG A 64 3.90 0.70 -1.94
CA ARG A 64 4.37 -0.18 -0.88
C ARG A 64 5.53 -1.04 -1.37
N MET A 65 6.55 -1.13 -0.54
CA MET A 65 7.56 -2.16 -0.71
C MET A 65 7.28 -3.26 0.30
N ILE A 66 6.97 -4.45 -0.19
CA ILE A 66 6.48 -5.55 0.63
C ILE A 66 7.36 -6.77 0.45
N SER A 67 7.79 -7.36 1.57
CA SER A 67 8.43 -8.67 1.60
C SER A 67 7.33 -9.73 1.69
N ILE A 68 7.31 -10.63 0.72
CA ILE A 68 6.30 -11.69 0.64
C ILE A 68 6.99 -13.03 0.65
N PRO A 69 6.65 -13.93 1.61
CA PRO A 69 7.25 -15.26 1.61
C PRO A 69 6.88 -16.06 0.36
N PRO A 70 7.79 -16.93 -0.12
CA PRO A 70 7.57 -17.65 -1.37
C PRO A 70 6.36 -18.57 -1.38
N LYS A 71 5.82 -18.91 -0.24
CA LYS A 71 4.61 -19.75 -0.16
C LYS A 71 3.33 -19.02 -0.60
N TYR A 72 3.37 -17.69 -0.72
CA TYR A 72 2.23 -16.91 -1.18
C TYR A 72 2.54 -16.25 -2.51
N SER A 73 1.55 -16.18 -3.38
CA SER A 73 1.68 -15.41 -4.62
C SER A 73 1.47 -13.93 -4.33
N VAL A 74 2.09 -13.07 -5.13
CA VAL A 74 1.88 -11.62 -5.04
C VAL A 74 0.39 -11.29 -5.19
N SER A 75 -0.27 -11.93 -6.15
CA SER A 75 -1.68 -11.66 -6.42
C SER A 75 -2.57 -12.01 -5.23
N SER A 76 -2.29 -13.10 -4.53
CA SER A 76 -3.09 -13.47 -3.36
C SER A 76 -2.90 -12.47 -2.21
N VAL A 77 -1.68 -12.00 -1.99
CA VAL A 77 -1.39 -11.04 -0.93
C VAL A 77 -1.98 -9.67 -1.25
N VAL A 78 -1.76 -9.16 -2.46
CA VAL A 78 -2.31 -7.87 -2.86
C VAL A 78 -3.83 -7.90 -2.87
N GLY A 79 -4.42 -8.98 -3.38
CA GLY A 79 -5.87 -9.16 -3.38
C GLY A 79 -6.44 -9.18 -1.96
N PHE A 80 -5.77 -9.85 -1.04
CA PHE A 80 -6.17 -9.87 0.38
C PHE A 80 -6.13 -8.47 0.98
N ILE A 81 -5.02 -7.75 0.80
CA ILE A 81 -4.85 -6.41 1.35
C ILE A 81 -5.89 -5.44 0.77
N LYS A 82 -6.08 -5.45 -0.54
CA LYS A 82 -7.07 -4.59 -1.20
C LYS A 82 -8.48 -4.92 -0.75
N GLY A 83 -8.83 -6.20 -0.74
CA GLY A 83 -10.18 -6.63 -0.36
C GLY A 83 -10.52 -6.33 1.09
N LYS A 84 -9.63 -6.69 2.01
CA LYS A 84 -9.88 -6.48 3.44
C LYS A 84 -9.83 -5.01 3.82
N SER A 85 -8.94 -4.23 3.24
CA SER A 85 -8.89 -2.79 3.50
C SER A 85 -10.14 -2.09 2.97
N ALA A 86 -10.67 -2.53 1.83
CA ALA A 86 -11.92 -1.97 1.29
C ALA A 86 -13.08 -2.23 2.23
N ILE A 87 -13.21 -3.46 2.76
CA ILE A 87 -14.25 -3.81 3.72
C ILE A 87 -14.11 -2.96 4.99
N HIS A 88 -12.89 -2.83 5.49
CA HIS A 88 -12.61 -2.04 6.68
C HIS A 88 -13.00 -0.58 6.50
N LEU A 89 -12.63 0.02 5.37
CA LEU A 89 -12.96 1.41 5.06
C LEU A 89 -14.47 1.61 4.93
N ALA A 90 -15.16 0.66 4.30
CA ALA A 90 -16.61 0.72 4.19
C ALA A 90 -17.29 0.70 5.57
N ARG A 91 -16.76 -0.08 6.52
CA ARG A 91 -17.28 -0.13 7.88
C ARG A 91 -17.06 1.16 8.65
N VAL A 92 -15.85 1.71 8.56
CA VAL A 92 -15.45 2.85 9.40
C VAL A 92 -15.94 4.16 8.82
N TYR A 93 -15.94 4.30 7.51
CA TYR A 93 -16.22 5.57 6.83
C TYR A 93 -17.47 5.54 5.96
N GLY A 94 -18.04 4.37 5.69
CA GLY A 94 -19.19 4.22 4.79
C GLY A 94 -20.44 4.93 5.23
N GLU A 95 -20.66 5.03 6.53
CA GLU A 95 -21.81 5.73 7.08
C GLU A 95 -21.72 7.24 6.92
N ARG A 96 -20.49 7.75 6.78
CA ARG A 96 -20.24 9.19 6.68
C ARG A 96 -20.21 9.69 5.24
N LYS A 97 -19.96 8.81 4.29
CA LYS A 97 -19.86 9.18 2.88
C LYS A 97 -20.56 8.13 2.03
N GLN A 98 -21.67 8.52 1.46
CA GLN A 98 -22.47 7.64 0.60
C GLN A 98 -21.68 7.04 -0.56
N ASN A 99 -20.55 7.66 -0.92
CA ASN A 99 -19.72 7.24 -2.04
C ASN A 99 -19.02 5.88 -1.82
N TYR A 100 -19.00 5.40 -0.57
CA TYR A 100 -18.37 4.10 -0.27
C TYR A 100 -19.39 2.96 -0.19
N ALA A 101 -20.65 3.28 -0.18
CA ALA A 101 -21.69 2.25 -0.04
C ALA A 101 -21.82 1.44 -1.33
N GLY A 102 -21.46 0.16 -1.27
CA GLY A 102 -21.64 -0.77 -2.38
C GLY A 102 -20.64 -0.65 -3.52
N GLN A 103 -19.62 0.19 -3.39
CA GLN A 103 -18.61 0.35 -4.44
C GLN A 103 -17.23 -0.05 -3.93
N SER A 104 -16.42 -0.62 -4.82
CA SER A 104 -15.03 -0.92 -4.51
C SER A 104 -14.25 0.38 -4.35
N ILE A 105 -13.53 0.52 -3.25
CA ILE A 105 -12.70 1.70 -3.02
C ILE A 105 -11.46 1.71 -3.90
N TRP A 106 -10.95 0.53 -4.26
CA TRP A 106 -9.73 0.41 -5.07
C TRP A 106 -10.07 0.15 -6.52
N ALA A 107 -9.35 0.77 -7.45
CA ALA A 107 -9.43 0.44 -8.85
C ALA A 107 -8.96 -1.00 -9.06
N ARG A 108 -9.40 -1.62 -10.15
CA ARG A 108 -8.95 -2.96 -10.51
C ARG A 108 -7.47 -2.95 -10.83
N GLY A 109 -6.83 -4.05 -10.48
CA GLY A 109 -5.43 -4.25 -10.81
C GLY A 109 -4.47 -3.51 -9.90
N TYR A 110 -3.21 -3.67 -10.21
CA TYR A 110 -2.11 -3.06 -9.49
C TYR A 110 -0.86 -3.17 -10.37
N PHE A 111 0.11 -2.32 -10.08
CA PHE A 111 1.44 -2.45 -10.66
C PHE A 111 2.32 -3.18 -9.67
N VAL A 112 3.18 -4.08 -10.14
CA VAL A 112 4.16 -4.74 -9.30
C VAL A 112 5.47 -4.90 -10.06
N SER A 113 6.57 -4.65 -9.35
CA SER A 113 7.92 -4.97 -9.83
C SER A 113 8.72 -5.60 -8.71
N THR A 114 9.67 -6.41 -9.08
CA THR A 114 10.60 -6.99 -8.11
C THR A 114 11.59 -5.92 -7.65
N VAL A 115 11.99 -6.00 -6.39
CA VAL A 115 13.02 -5.15 -5.82
C VAL A 115 14.28 -5.99 -5.66
N GLY A 116 15.30 -5.65 -6.42
CA GLY A 116 16.57 -6.34 -6.36
C GLY A 116 17.64 -5.49 -5.69
N ARG A 117 18.76 -5.33 -6.38
CA ARG A 117 19.92 -4.59 -5.87
C ARG A 117 19.65 -3.11 -5.66
N ASP A 118 18.62 -2.56 -6.29
CA ASP A 118 18.29 -1.13 -6.25
C ASP A 118 17.27 -0.79 -5.17
N GLU A 119 17.23 -1.57 -4.09
CA GLU A 119 16.27 -1.35 -3.00
C GLU A 119 16.32 0.08 -2.46
N ALA A 120 17.52 0.62 -2.24
CA ALA A 120 17.70 1.98 -1.74
C ALA A 120 17.10 3.02 -2.70
N SER A 121 17.32 2.84 -4.00
CA SER A 121 16.77 3.73 -5.02
C SER A 121 15.24 3.70 -5.04
N ILE A 122 14.66 2.53 -4.87
CA ILE A 122 13.19 2.38 -4.83
C ILE A 122 12.63 3.02 -3.57
N ARG A 123 13.27 2.85 -2.41
CA ARG A 123 12.88 3.52 -1.18
C ARG A 123 12.91 5.03 -1.33
N ASP A 124 13.97 5.56 -1.92
CA ASP A 124 14.11 6.99 -2.16
C ASP A 124 13.02 7.50 -3.11
N TYR A 125 12.74 6.75 -4.16
CA TYR A 125 11.68 7.10 -5.10
C TYR A 125 10.32 7.21 -4.39
N ILE A 126 9.98 6.25 -3.54
CA ILE A 126 8.72 6.26 -2.80
C ILE A 126 8.63 7.48 -1.88
N ARG A 127 9.73 7.79 -1.17
CA ARG A 127 9.77 8.96 -0.28
C ARG A 127 9.64 10.27 -1.06
N ASN A 128 10.30 10.36 -2.20
CA ASN A 128 10.25 11.56 -3.03
C ASN A 128 8.85 11.79 -3.60
N GLN A 129 8.14 10.72 -3.96
CA GLN A 129 6.76 10.82 -4.42
C GLN A 129 5.85 11.38 -3.32
N GLU A 130 6.04 10.97 -2.08
CA GLU A 130 5.27 11.49 -0.97
C GLU A 130 5.51 12.98 -0.77
N GLN A 131 6.77 13.42 -0.80
CA GLN A 131 7.11 14.83 -0.65
C GLN A 131 6.52 15.67 -1.77
N GLU A 132 6.60 15.20 -3.00
CA GLU A 132 6.03 15.89 -4.15
C GLU A 132 4.52 16.02 -4.03
N ASP A 133 3.84 14.96 -3.60
CA ASP A 133 2.40 14.97 -3.40
C ASP A 133 1.99 15.98 -2.33
N LYS A 134 2.71 16.02 -1.21
CA LYS A 134 2.46 17.00 -0.14
C LYS A 134 2.63 18.43 -0.63
N ARG A 135 3.65 18.66 -1.44
CA ARG A 135 3.91 19.98 -2.01
C ARG A 135 2.76 20.40 -2.92
N LEU A 136 2.31 19.51 -3.78
CA LEU A 136 1.19 19.78 -4.69
C LEU A 136 -0.11 20.02 -3.92
N ASP A 137 -0.34 19.27 -2.85
CA ASP A 137 -1.52 19.47 -2.00
C ASP A 137 -1.52 20.85 -1.36
N GLN A 138 -0.38 21.31 -0.87
CA GLN A 138 -0.25 22.65 -0.30
C GLN A 138 -0.55 23.73 -1.33
N LEU A 139 -0.05 23.56 -2.56
CA LEU A 139 -0.34 24.49 -3.66
C LEU A 139 -1.83 24.52 -4.00
N ASN A 140 -2.47 23.38 -3.99
CA ASN A 140 -3.89 23.26 -4.33
C ASN A 140 -4.80 23.85 -3.24
N MET A 141 -4.35 23.91 -2.00
CA MET A 141 -5.12 24.51 -0.91
C MET A 141 -5.35 26.02 -1.11
N TRP A 142 -4.53 26.66 -1.92
CA TRP A 142 -4.62 28.11 -2.17
C TRP A 142 -5.44 28.46 -3.42
N LYS A 143 -5.98 27.46 -4.10
CA LYS A 143 -6.86 27.72 -5.23
C LYS A 143 -8.32 27.68 -4.73
#